data_e9d850d8f0cc7b95127b14942e0ee29e
#
_entry.id   e9d850d8f0cc7b95127b14942e0ee29e
#
_cell.length_a   1.000
_cell.length_b   1.000
_cell.length_c   1.000
_cell.angle_alpha   90.00
_cell.angle_beta   90.00
_cell.angle_gamma   90.00
#
_symmetry.space_group_name_H-M   'P 1'
#
loop_
_entity.id
_entity.type
_entity.pdbx_description
1 polymer ?
#
loop_
_entity_poly.entity_id
_entity_poly.type
_entity_poly.pdbx_seq_one_letter_code
_entity_poly.pdbx_strand_id
1 'polypeptide(L)' 'MGLIKIFSGSEILAKALQHKIDAIGINTVLKNNIQSSRLAGFGNTEPIVEIFIQEVDFGKANPVIEDFRMSI' A
#
# COMPACT_ATOMS: atom_id res chain seq x y z
N MET A 1 -5.86 16.87 -8.43
CA MET A 1 -5.86 16.13 -7.20
C MET A 1 -6.23 14.70 -7.47
N GLY A 2 -5.31 13.83 -7.30
CA GLY A 2 -5.53 12.44 -7.57
C GLY A 2 -4.96 11.57 -6.48
N LEU A 3 -5.07 10.29 -6.67
CA LEU A 3 -4.48 9.32 -5.78
C LEU A 3 -3.07 9.00 -6.24
N ILE A 4 -2.18 8.81 -5.28
CA ILE A 4 -0.83 8.35 -5.59
C ILE A 4 -0.58 7.04 -4.86
N LYS A 5 0.20 6.19 -5.49
CA LYS A 5 0.56 4.91 -4.89
C LYS A 5 1.74 5.12 -3.94
N ILE A 6 1.57 4.66 -2.71
CA ILE A 6 2.60 4.81 -1.69
C ILE A 6 3.24 3.49 -1.30
N PHE A 7 2.63 2.37 -1.65
CA PHE A 7 3.15 1.07 -1.26
C PHE A 7 2.60 0.00 -2.18
N SER A 8 3.42 -1.00 -2.42
CA SER A 8 3.02 -2.18 -3.18
C SER A 8 3.74 -3.37 -2.60
N GLY A 9 3.00 -4.39 -2.22
CA GLY A 9 3.61 -5.56 -1.61
C GLY A 9 2.58 -6.55 -1.11
N SER A 10 2.97 -7.37 -0.14
CA SER A 10 2.08 -8.40 0.38
C SER A 10 0.92 -7.78 1.15
N GLU A 11 -0.16 -8.55 1.24
CA GLU A 11 -1.34 -8.09 1.94
C GLU A 11 -1.07 -7.77 3.40
N ILE A 12 -0.25 -8.60 4.03
CA ILE A 12 0.05 -8.40 5.45
C ILE A 12 0.76 -7.08 5.68
N LEU A 13 1.77 -6.79 4.86
CA LEU A 13 2.51 -5.55 4.98
C LEU A 13 1.64 -4.35 4.61
N ALA A 14 0.83 -4.51 3.57
CA ALA A 14 -0.05 -3.43 3.15
C ALA A 14 -1.04 -3.05 4.24
N LYS A 15 -1.62 -4.03 4.90
CA LYS A 15 -2.55 -3.76 5.97
C LYS A 15 -1.87 -3.12 7.18
N ALA A 16 -0.65 -3.54 7.46
CA ALA A 16 0.10 -2.94 8.56
C ALA A 16 0.36 -1.45 8.30
N LEU A 17 0.76 -1.12 7.08
CA LEU A 17 0.98 0.27 6.72
C LEU A 17 -0.32 1.06 6.70
N GLN A 18 -1.37 0.46 6.16
CA GLN A 18 -2.68 1.10 6.15
C GLN A 18 -3.12 1.49 7.56
N HIS A 19 -2.91 0.58 8.50
CA HIS A 19 -3.30 0.82 9.88
C HIS A 19 -2.57 2.02 10.46
N LYS A 20 -1.27 2.13 10.17
CA LYS A 20 -0.47 3.26 10.64
C LYS A 20 -0.94 4.58 10.03
N ILE A 21 -1.25 4.57 8.75
CA ILE A 21 -1.70 5.78 8.07
C ILE A 21 -3.10 6.17 8.53
N ASP A 22 -3.96 5.19 8.73
CA ASP A 22 -5.30 5.43 9.23
C ASP A 22 -5.27 6.07 10.62
N ALA A 23 -4.30 5.67 11.43
CA ALA A 23 -4.16 6.19 12.78
C ALA A 23 -3.86 7.70 12.82
N ILE A 24 -3.31 8.26 11.76
CA ILE A 24 -3.06 9.70 11.68
C ILE A 24 -4.16 10.43 10.91
N GLY A 25 -5.26 9.74 10.62
CA GLY A 25 -6.44 10.37 10.05
C GLY A 25 -6.44 10.49 8.54
N ILE A 26 -5.62 9.72 7.85
CA ILE A 26 -5.55 9.75 6.40
C ILE A 26 -6.32 8.56 5.83
N ASN A 27 -7.18 8.84 4.87
CA ASN A 27 -7.92 7.78 4.18
C ASN A 27 -7.03 7.10 3.16
N THR A 28 -7.11 5.78 3.11
CA THR A 28 -6.33 5.00 2.15
C THR A 28 -7.26 4.23 1.23
N VAL A 29 -6.76 3.93 0.04
CA VAL A 29 -7.45 3.08 -0.91
C VAL A 29 -6.56 1.88 -1.18
N LEU A 30 -7.11 0.68 -1.01
CA LEU A 30 -6.38 -0.56 -1.27
C LEU A 30 -6.86 -1.15 -2.58
N LYS A 31 -5.92 -1.60 -3.39
CA LYS A 31 -6.23 -2.33 -4.60
C LYS A 31 -5.48 -3.64 -4.60
N ASN A 32 -6.20 -4.72 -4.87
CA ASN A 32 -5.61 -6.03 -5.03
C ASN A 32 -5.33 -6.27 -6.49
N ASN A 33 -4.09 -6.60 -6.80
CA ASN A 33 -3.71 -6.88 -8.17
C ASN A 33 -3.24 -8.32 -8.28
N ILE A 34 -4.17 -9.18 -8.66
CA ILE A 34 -3.90 -10.61 -8.82
C ILE A 34 -3.56 -10.96 -10.26
N GLN A 35 -3.81 -10.03 -11.15
CA GLN A 35 -3.76 -10.29 -12.58
C GLN A 35 -2.38 -10.72 -13.06
N SER A 36 -1.34 -10.11 -12.52
CA SER A 36 0.01 -10.46 -12.93
C SER A 36 0.39 -11.89 -12.52
N SER A 37 -0.14 -12.36 -11.42
CA SER A 37 0.10 -13.73 -10.97
C SER A 37 -0.51 -14.74 -11.93
N ARG A 38 -1.69 -14.43 -12.43
CA ARG A 38 -2.36 -15.31 -13.39
C ARG A 38 -1.60 -15.41 -14.70
N LEU A 39 -1.07 -14.30 -15.15
CA LEU A 39 -0.32 -14.26 -16.40
C LEU A 39 0.99 -15.00 -16.29
N ALA A 40 1.57 -15.04 -15.12
CA ALA A 40 2.83 -15.73 -14.90
C ALA A 40 2.69 -17.24 -14.97
N GLY A 41 1.50 -17.75 -14.74
CA GLY A 41 1.25 -19.18 -14.84
C GLY A 41 1.91 -20.02 -13.76
N PHE A 42 2.46 -19.39 -12.76
CA PHE A 42 3.05 -20.10 -11.63
C PHE A 42 2.00 -20.27 -10.56
N GLY A 43 1.89 -21.43 -10.01
CA GLY A 43 0.89 -21.71 -9.02
C GLY A 43 0.99 -20.88 -7.76
N ASN A 44 1.97 -20.05 -7.66
CA ASN A 44 2.19 -19.26 -6.48
C ASN A 44 1.62 -17.87 -6.69
N THR A 45 0.39 -17.70 -6.29
CA THR A 45 -0.31 -16.44 -6.52
C THR A 45 -0.52 -15.71 -5.22
N GLU A 46 0.48 -14.98 -4.80
CA GLU A 46 0.28 -14.05 -3.72
C GLU A 46 -0.25 -12.76 -4.31
N PRO A 47 -1.42 -12.32 -3.87
CA PRO A 47 -1.95 -11.07 -4.39
C PRO A 47 -1.06 -9.92 -3.94
N ILE A 48 -0.76 -9.04 -4.88
CA ILE A 48 -0.04 -7.82 -4.59
C ILE A 48 -1.07 -6.77 -4.24
N VAL A 49 -0.92 -6.19 -3.06
CA VAL A 49 -1.82 -5.15 -2.61
C VAL A 49 -1.12 -3.81 -2.75
N GLU A 50 -1.80 -2.88 -3.37
CA GLU A 50 -1.29 -1.53 -3.57
C GLU A 50 -2.09 -0.57 -2.70
N ILE A 51 -1.40 0.36 -2.06
CA ILE A 51 -2.03 1.37 -1.22
C ILE A 51 -1.91 2.72 -1.90
N PHE A 52 -3.03 3.42 -1.99
CA PHE A 52 -3.09 4.76 -2.57
C PHE A 52 -3.62 5.72 -1.53
N ILE A 53 -3.13 6.95 -1.55
CA ILE A 53 -3.67 8.04 -0.76
C ILE A 53 -3.82 9.26 -1.66
N GLN A 54 -4.55 10.25 -1.17
CA GLN A 54 -4.65 11.50 -1.91
C GLN A 54 -3.34 12.24 -1.88
N GLU A 55 -3.01 12.87 -3.00
CA GLU A 55 -1.76 13.58 -3.15
C GLU A 55 -1.58 14.64 -2.06
N VAL A 56 -2.67 15.30 -1.67
CA VAL A 56 -2.60 16.34 -0.65
C VAL A 56 -2.19 15.80 0.72
N ASP A 57 -2.39 14.50 0.93
CA ASP A 57 -2.06 13.88 2.21
C ASP A 57 -0.65 13.31 2.25
N PHE A 58 0.05 13.35 1.14
CA PHE A 58 1.35 12.72 1.05
C PHE A 58 2.37 13.31 2.02
N GLY A 59 2.38 14.62 2.16
CA GLY A 59 3.31 15.26 3.08
C GLY A 59 3.14 14.81 4.52
N LYS A 60 1.89 14.55 4.91
CA LYS A 60 1.58 14.07 6.24
C LYS A 60 1.91 12.59 6.39
N ALA A 61 1.72 11.83 5.33
CA ALA A 61 1.94 10.39 5.37
C ALA A 61 3.41 10.02 5.23
N ASN A 62 4.21 10.87 4.61
CA ASN A 62 5.58 10.54 4.28
C ASN A 62 6.42 10.07 5.46
N PRO A 63 6.40 10.73 6.61
CA PRO A 63 7.18 10.26 7.77
C PRO A 63 6.76 8.86 8.21
N VAL A 64 5.47 8.57 8.14
CA VAL A 64 4.96 7.26 8.52
C VAL A 64 5.42 6.20 7.54
N ILE A 65 5.40 6.54 6.25
CA ILE A 65 5.84 5.60 5.21
C ILE A 65 7.32 5.30 5.38
N GLU A 66 8.13 6.30 5.62
CA GLU A 66 9.56 6.11 5.78
C GLU A 66 9.88 5.28 7.03
N ASP A 67 9.17 5.56 8.12
CA ASP A 67 9.34 4.80 9.33
C ASP A 67 8.99 3.33 9.12
N PHE A 68 7.93 3.09 8.39
CA PHE A 68 7.50 1.74 8.07
C PHE A 68 8.56 1.00 7.24
N ARG A 69 9.11 1.68 6.26
CA ARG A 69 10.14 1.08 5.41
C ARG A 69 11.39 0.69 6.20
N MET A 70 11.72 1.50 7.19
CA MET A 70 12.91 1.21 8.00
C MET A 70 12.70 0.08 8.97
N SER A 71 11.44 -0.25 9.28
CA SER A 71 11.18 -1.34 10.21
C SER A 71 10.98 -2.69 9.53
N ILE A 72 10.99 -2.71 8.22
CA ILE A 72 10.89 -3.96 7.47
C ILE A 72 12.18 -4.20 6.62
#